data_1e45165add70e688b4d12c6cba88acdc
#
_entry.id   1e45165add70e688b4d12c6cba88acdc
#
_cell.length_a   1.000
_cell.length_b   1.000
_cell.length_c   1.000
_cell.angle_alpha   90.00
_cell.angle_beta   90.00
_cell.angle_gamma   90.00
#
_symmetry.space_group_name_H-M   'P 1'
#
loop_
_entity.id
_entity.type
_entity.pdbx_description
1 polymer ?
#
loop_
_entity_poly.entity_id
_entity_poly.type
_entity_poly.pdbx_seq_one_letter_code
_entity_poly.pdbx_strand_id
1 'polypeptide(L)'
;MRVAIVGGPGVGKSTLVRQLADLYHHGAYGEGEKGVWDPRVLADIEAGRNPVGVTAYFAQLYDANYRDASANDHADRVIFFEGARLTLEAHIAEYPAEYHAALREVLAIGDHWNPDRTIVLTSSTDTIEKHIRLRSRPHEEAEQMVGRFRLIDAEFRRLAPSYPNSVVIDRDGKEFHDRAGLDEIIRLAHLPPYQEIPYRVLKRYP
;
A
#
# COMPACT_ATOMS: atom_id res chain seq x y z
N MET A 1 -11.36 7.44 10.73
CA MET A 1 -10.31 7.95 9.79
C MET A 1 -9.79 6.81 8.94
N ARG A 2 -9.68 7.02 7.62
CA ARG A 2 -9.17 6.04 6.64
C ARG A 2 -7.79 6.46 6.16
N VAL A 3 -6.82 5.59 6.28
CA VAL A 3 -5.42 5.87 5.93
C VAL A 3 -4.95 4.87 4.88
N ALA A 4 -4.64 5.35 3.69
CA ALA A 4 -4.04 4.53 2.64
C ALA A 4 -2.51 4.59 2.73
N ILE A 5 -1.85 3.45 2.60
CA ILE A 5 -0.39 3.34 2.54
C ILE A 5 -0.04 2.77 1.17
N VAL A 6 0.65 3.58 0.38
CA VAL A 6 1.00 3.28 -1.00
C VAL A 6 2.51 3.43 -1.23
N GLY A 7 3.02 2.92 -2.34
CA GLY A 7 4.44 2.98 -2.69
C GLY A 7 4.85 1.80 -3.55
N GLY A 8 6.05 1.81 -4.07
CA GLY A 8 6.59 0.77 -4.94
C GLY A 8 6.74 -0.61 -4.25
N PRO A 9 7.04 -1.65 -5.03
CA PRO A 9 7.31 -2.98 -4.48
C PRO A 9 8.54 -2.95 -3.56
N GLY A 10 8.49 -3.68 -2.46
CA GLY A 10 9.62 -3.80 -1.52
C GLY A 10 9.77 -2.65 -0.52
N VAL A 11 9.03 -1.55 -0.64
CA VAL A 11 9.15 -0.36 0.21
C VAL A 11 8.66 -0.58 1.65
N GLY A 12 7.96 -1.68 1.94
CA GLY A 12 7.52 -2.03 3.31
C GLY A 12 6.09 -1.65 3.65
N LYS A 13 5.22 -1.40 2.66
CA LYS A 13 3.78 -1.09 2.87
C LYS A 13 3.09 -2.04 3.83
N SER A 14 3.10 -3.33 3.50
CA SER A 14 2.39 -4.36 4.32
C SER A 14 2.94 -4.45 5.74
N THR A 15 4.23 -4.17 5.93
CA THR A 15 4.83 -4.10 7.26
C THR A 15 4.28 -2.91 8.03
N LEU A 16 4.29 -1.72 7.42
CA LEU A 16 3.79 -0.51 8.06
C LEU A 16 2.30 -0.59 8.36
N VAL A 17 1.49 -1.09 7.42
CA VAL A 17 0.04 -1.30 7.62
C VAL A 17 -0.22 -2.15 8.87
N ARG A 18 0.47 -3.30 8.99
CA ARG A 18 0.30 -4.19 10.15
C ARG A 18 0.75 -3.52 11.45
N GLN A 19 1.92 -2.91 11.47
CA GLN A 19 2.46 -2.26 12.67
C GLN A 19 1.57 -1.11 13.15
N LEU A 20 1.05 -0.30 12.25
CA LEU A 20 0.12 0.77 12.62
C LEU A 20 -1.23 0.21 13.07
N ALA A 21 -1.77 -0.80 12.39
CA ALA A 21 -3.03 -1.43 12.81
C ALA A 21 -2.91 -2.05 14.21
N ASP A 22 -1.80 -2.75 14.49
CA ASP A 22 -1.51 -3.31 15.81
C ASP A 22 -1.40 -2.21 16.86
N LEU A 23 -0.71 -1.11 16.53
CA LEU A 23 -0.50 0.02 17.43
C LEU A 23 -1.81 0.75 17.80
N TYR A 24 -2.69 0.91 16.82
CA TYR A 24 -4.00 1.53 17.02
C TYR A 24 -5.07 0.56 17.51
N HIS A 25 -4.79 -0.74 17.55
CA HIS A 25 -5.75 -1.80 17.83
C HIS A 25 -6.97 -1.76 16.90
N HIS A 26 -6.77 -1.41 15.63
CA HIS A 26 -7.80 -1.21 14.63
C HIS A 26 -7.59 -2.09 13.39
N GLY A 27 -8.52 -2.00 12.43
CA GLY A 27 -8.52 -2.84 11.24
C GLY A 27 -7.44 -2.48 10.22
N ALA A 28 -6.98 -3.50 9.52
CA ALA A 28 -6.10 -3.38 8.36
C ALA A 28 -6.68 -4.16 7.18
N TYR A 29 -6.60 -3.55 6.00
CA TYR A 29 -6.96 -4.16 4.72
C TYR A 29 -5.73 -4.20 3.83
N GLY A 30 -5.24 -5.39 3.53
CA GLY A 30 -4.05 -5.61 2.70
C GLY A 30 -4.39 -6.06 1.28
N GLU A 31 -3.38 -6.06 0.43
CA GLU A 31 -3.46 -6.71 -0.89
C GLU A 31 -3.47 -8.25 -0.79
N GLY A 32 -3.30 -8.78 0.40
CA GLY A 32 -3.09 -10.19 0.65
C GLY A 32 -1.65 -10.63 0.34
N GLU A 33 -1.36 -11.89 0.65
CA GLU A 33 -0.11 -12.51 0.22
C GLU A 33 -0.30 -13.11 -1.19
N LYS A 34 0.78 -13.21 -1.99
CA LYS A 34 0.72 -13.76 -3.35
C LYS A 34 0.03 -15.13 -3.44
N GLY A 35 0.06 -15.93 -2.36
CA GLY A 35 -0.62 -17.23 -2.31
C GLY A 35 -2.15 -17.17 -2.19
N VAL A 36 -2.72 -15.98 -1.97
CA VAL A 36 -4.19 -15.74 -1.88
C VAL A 36 -4.74 -15.12 -3.16
N TRP A 37 -3.86 -14.67 -4.08
CA TRP A 37 -4.30 -14.10 -5.36
C TRP A 37 -4.78 -15.19 -6.30
N ASP A 38 -5.71 -14.84 -7.20
CA ASP A 38 -6.12 -15.76 -8.27
C ASP A 38 -4.87 -16.22 -9.05
N PRO A 39 -4.61 -17.52 -9.17
CA PRO A 39 -3.44 -18.05 -9.86
C PRO A 39 -3.28 -17.54 -11.31
N ARG A 40 -4.40 -17.23 -11.98
CA ARG A 40 -4.40 -16.66 -13.34
C ARG A 40 -3.86 -15.24 -13.34
N VAL A 41 -4.26 -14.43 -12.35
CA VAL A 41 -3.75 -13.07 -12.19
C VAL A 41 -2.26 -13.09 -11.88
N LEU A 42 -1.81 -13.98 -11.01
CA LEU A 42 -0.39 -14.15 -10.70
C LEU A 42 0.41 -14.53 -11.97
N ALA A 43 -0.08 -15.49 -12.76
CA ALA A 43 0.54 -15.90 -14.00
C ALA A 43 0.60 -14.76 -15.04
N ASP A 44 -0.42 -13.91 -15.11
CA ASP A 44 -0.45 -12.74 -15.99
C ASP A 44 0.57 -11.67 -15.54
N ILE A 45 0.71 -11.45 -14.23
CA ILE A 45 1.73 -10.53 -13.66
C ILE A 45 3.14 -11.04 -13.99
N GLU A 46 3.42 -12.32 -13.76
CA GLU A 46 4.73 -12.93 -14.01
C GLU A 46 5.09 -12.91 -15.50
N ALA A 47 4.11 -13.09 -16.37
CA ALA A 47 4.31 -13.07 -17.83
C ALA A 47 4.21 -11.66 -18.46
N GLY A 48 3.91 -10.62 -17.69
CA GLY A 48 3.70 -9.27 -18.20
C GLY A 48 2.51 -9.15 -19.17
N ARG A 49 1.48 -10.00 -18.98
CA ARG A 49 0.32 -10.07 -19.87
C ARG A 49 -0.93 -9.48 -19.22
N ASN A 50 -1.95 -9.22 -20.06
CA ASN A 50 -3.30 -8.82 -19.64
C ASN A 50 -3.31 -7.67 -18.61
N PRO A 51 -2.63 -6.54 -18.86
CA PRO A 51 -2.50 -5.45 -17.89
C PRO A 51 -3.85 -4.91 -17.43
N VAL A 52 -4.84 -4.86 -18.31
CA VAL A 52 -6.20 -4.37 -17.98
C VAL A 52 -6.88 -5.33 -17.00
N GLY A 53 -6.81 -6.64 -17.23
CA GLY A 53 -7.38 -7.64 -16.33
C GLY A 53 -6.70 -7.66 -14.97
N VAL A 54 -5.37 -7.55 -14.93
CA VAL A 54 -4.59 -7.45 -13.69
C VAL A 54 -4.99 -6.20 -12.90
N THR A 55 -5.04 -5.05 -13.54
CA THR A 55 -5.44 -3.79 -12.89
C THR A 55 -6.89 -3.84 -12.40
N ALA A 56 -7.80 -4.40 -13.19
CA ALA A 56 -9.21 -4.58 -12.80
C ALA A 56 -9.36 -5.50 -11.57
N TYR A 57 -8.56 -6.55 -11.48
CA TYR A 57 -8.55 -7.42 -10.31
C TYR A 57 -8.17 -6.66 -9.03
N PHE A 58 -7.09 -5.88 -9.06
CA PHE A 58 -6.69 -5.08 -7.89
C PHE A 58 -7.70 -3.96 -7.60
N ALA A 59 -8.28 -3.34 -8.62
CA ALA A 59 -9.34 -2.35 -8.43
C ALA A 59 -10.54 -2.95 -7.70
N GLN A 60 -10.99 -4.15 -8.08
CA GLN A 60 -12.08 -4.87 -7.41
C GLN A 60 -11.72 -5.27 -5.98
N LEU A 61 -10.47 -5.72 -5.74
CA LEU A 61 -9.99 -6.04 -4.40
C LEU A 61 -10.01 -4.82 -3.49
N TYR A 62 -9.49 -3.68 -3.96
CA TYR A 62 -9.53 -2.44 -3.18
C TYR A 62 -10.96 -1.96 -2.97
N ASP A 63 -11.83 -2.05 -3.99
CA ASP A 63 -13.23 -1.68 -3.86
C ASP A 63 -13.94 -2.50 -2.76
N ALA A 64 -13.73 -3.81 -2.75
CA ALA A 64 -14.28 -4.67 -1.69
C ALA A 64 -13.77 -4.26 -0.29
N ASN A 65 -12.47 -3.97 -0.16
CA ASN A 65 -11.88 -3.52 1.09
C ASN A 65 -12.48 -2.18 1.57
N TYR A 66 -12.62 -1.21 0.67
CA TYR A 66 -13.20 0.10 1.00
C TYR A 66 -14.69 0.02 1.34
N ARG A 67 -15.46 -0.85 0.68
CA ARG A 67 -16.86 -1.11 1.00
C ARG A 67 -17.03 -1.80 2.35
N ASP A 68 -16.22 -2.83 2.62
CA ASP A 68 -16.27 -3.53 3.91
C ASP A 68 -15.90 -2.58 5.06
N ALA A 69 -14.84 -1.79 4.89
CA ALA A 69 -14.46 -0.77 5.86
C ALA A 69 -15.59 0.25 6.09
N SER A 70 -16.30 0.63 5.02
CA SER A 70 -17.42 1.59 5.14
C SER A 70 -18.62 1.01 5.88
N ALA A 71 -18.89 -0.28 5.69
CA ALA A 71 -19.97 -0.98 6.39
C ALA A 71 -19.67 -1.17 7.90
N ASN A 72 -18.37 -1.23 8.25
CA ASN A 72 -17.90 -1.46 9.61
C ASN A 72 -17.27 -0.20 10.26
N ASP A 73 -17.50 0.98 9.66
CA ASP A 73 -16.88 2.23 10.08
C ASP A 73 -17.49 2.72 11.40
N HIS A 74 -16.63 2.90 12.38
CA HIS A 74 -16.94 3.58 13.65
C HIS A 74 -16.14 4.87 13.69
N ALA A 75 -16.79 5.98 14.01
CA ALA A 75 -16.24 7.34 13.92
C ALA A 75 -14.93 7.57 14.69
N ASP A 76 -14.64 6.72 15.68
CA ASP A 76 -13.45 6.78 16.55
C ASP A 76 -12.28 5.89 16.07
N ARG A 77 -12.44 5.16 14.99
CA ARG A 77 -11.42 4.21 14.49
C ARG A 77 -10.53 4.80 13.41
N VAL A 78 -9.27 4.34 13.40
CA VAL A 78 -8.35 4.52 12.28
C VAL A 78 -8.24 3.20 11.52
N ILE A 79 -8.56 3.20 10.24
CA ILE A 79 -8.54 2.00 9.39
C ILE A 79 -7.42 2.18 8.37
N PHE A 80 -6.55 1.18 8.26
CA PHE A 80 -5.40 1.22 7.38
C PHE A 80 -5.62 0.34 6.14
N PHE A 81 -5.29 0.88 4.97
CA PHE A 81 -5.38 0.19 3.69
C PHE A 81 -4.01 0.08 3.04
N GLU A 82 -3.64 -1.11 2.58
CA GLU A 82 -2.58 -1.27 1.60
C GLU A 82 -3.18 -1.09 0.22
N GLY A 83 -2.80 -0.01 -0.44
CA GLY A 83 -3.32 0.34 -1.76
C GLY A 83 -4.47 1.36 -1.74
N ALA A 84 -4.55 2.06 -2.85
CA ALA A 84 -5.56 3.08 -3.16
C ALA A 84 -5.56 3.32 -4.68
N ARG A 85 -6.42 4.24 -5.17
CA ARG A 85 -6.42 4.67 -6.56
C ARG A 85 -5.02 5.09 -7.05
N LEU A 86 -4.29 5.85 -6.23
CA LEU A 86 -2.91 6.28 -6.53
C LEU A 86 -1.98 5.11 -6.82
N THR A 87 -2.15 3.94 -6.15
CA THR A 87 -1.38 2.73 -6.45
C THR A 87 -1.61 2.28 -7.89
N LEU A 88 -2.86 2.14 -8.28
CA LEU A 88 -3.21 1.68 -9.63
C LEU A 88 -2.73 2.67 -10.69
N GLU A 89 -2.88 3.97 -10.44
CA GLU A 89 -2.45 5.02 -11.37
C GLU A 89 -0.93 5.02 -11.56
N ALA A 90 -0.16 4.87 -10.49
CA ALA A 90 1.30 4.79 -10.57
C ALA A 90 1.78 3.57 -11.37
N HIS A 91 1.07 2.45 -11.26
CA HIS A 91 1.39 1.23 -12.00
C HIS A 91 1.05 1.29 -13.50
N ILE A 92 0.26 2.27 -13.97
CA ILE A 92 0.01 2.44 -15.42
C ILE A 92 1.31 2.65 -16.19
N ALA A 93 2.29 3.31 -15.59
CA ALA A 93 3.58 3.57 -16.22
C ALA A 93 4.40 2.31 -16.53
N GLU A 94 4.09 1.17 -15.91
CA GLU A 94 4.74 -0.11 -16.20
C GLU A 94 4.29 -0.73 -17.53
N TYR A 95 3.17 -0.25 -18.09
CA TYR A 95 2.54 -0.86 -19.24
C TYR A 95 2.73 -0.04 -20.52
N PRO A 96 2.74 -0.68 -21.70
CA PRO A 96 2.78 0.00 -22.98
C PRO A 96 1.64 1.02 -23.14
N ALA A 97 1.93 2.10 -23.87
CA ALA A 97 1.01 3.24 -24.00
C ALA A 97 -0.35 2.88 -24.60
N GLU A 98 -0.42 1.85 -25.44
CA GLU A 98 -1.67 1.35 -26.03
C GLU A 98 -2.70 0.89 -24.99
N TYR A 99 -2.27 0.49 -23.78
CA TYR A 99 -3.16 0.08 -22.70
C TYR A 99 -3.61 1.25 -21.81
N HIS A 100 -2.94 2.41 -21.85
CA HIS A 100 -3.16 3.48 -20.88
C HIS A 100 -4.60 4.01 -20.86
N ALA A 101 -5.27 4.07 -22.01
CA ALA A 101 -6.67 4.50 -22.07
C ALA A 101 -7.59 3.54 -21.31
N ALA A 102 -7.50 2.23 -21.63
CA ALA A 102 -8.31 1.21 -20.96
C ALA A 102 -7.98 1.09 -19.46
N LEU A 103 -6.71 1.25 -19.09
CA LEU A 103 -6.29 1.24 -17.68
C LEU A 103 -6.90 2.43 -16.91
N ARG A 104 -6.97 3.62 -17.52
CA ARG A 104 -7.63 4.78 -16.89
C ARG A 104 -9.13 4.59 -16.72
N GLU A 105 -9.79 3.88 -17.62
CA GLU A 105 -11.21 3.52 -17.45
C GLU A 105 -11.41 2.62 -16.21
N VAL A 106 -10.50 1.68 -15.98
CA VAL A 106 -10.53 0.83 -14.76
C VAL A 106 -10.39 1.67 -13.49
N LEU A 107 -9.62 2.76 -13.52
CA LEU A 107 -9.45 3.63 -12.35
C LEU A 107 -10.77 4.27 -11.88
N ALA A 108 -11.77 4.41 -12.75
CA ALA A 108 -13.08 4.96 -12.38
C ALA A 108 -13.80 4.13 -11.30
N ILE A 109 -13.46 2.84 -11.15
CA ILE A 109 -13.94 2.00 -10.05
C ILE A 109 -13.57 2.62 -8.69
N GLY A 110 -12.41 3.27 -8.62
CA GLY A 110 -11.86 3.88 -7.40
C GLY A 110 -12.25 5.33 -7.15
N ASP A 111 -13.17 5.91 -7.91
CA ASP A 111 -13.53 7.33 -7.78
C ASP A 111 -14.13 7.67 -6.40
N HIS A 112 -14.69 6.68 -5.71
CA HIS A 112 -15.26 6.83 -4.36
C HIS A 112 -14.29 6.41 -3.23
N TRP A 113 -13.08 5.92 -3.55
CA TRP A 113 -12.07 5.59 -2.53
C TRP A 113 -11.36 6.87 -2.09
N ASN A 114 -11.92 7.52 -1.10
CA ASN A 114 -11.40 8.78 -0.56
C ASN A 114 -10.79 8.53 0.82
N PRO A 115 -9.50 8.16 0.91
CA PRO A 115 -8.83 8.10 2.20
C PRO A 115 -8.68 9.51 2.78
N ASP A 116 -8.87 9.63 4.09
CA ASP A 116 -8.64 10.89 4.81
C ASP A 116 -7.16 11.28 4.80
N ARG A 117 -6.28 10.28 4.64
CA ARG A 117 -4.83 10.46 4.52
C ARG A 117 -4.24 9.38 3.60
N THR A 118 -3.31 9.79 2.75
CA THR A 118 -2.50 8.88 1.92
C THR A 118 -1.03 9.02 2.29
N ILE A 119 -0.42 7.96 2.77
CA ILE A 119 1.02 7.88 3.03
C ILE A 119 1.68 7.26 1.81
N VAL A 120 2.50 8.02 1.12
CA VAL A 120 3.30 7.57 -0.01
C VAL A 120 4.68 7.22 0.48
N LEU A 121 4.97 5.92 0.60
CA LEU A 121 6.30 5.45 0.98
C LEU A 121 7.23 5.45 -0.23
N THR A 122 8.36 6.11 -0.07
CA THR A 122 9.46 6.13 -1.04
C THR A 122 10.74 5.63 -0.37
N SER A 123 11.76 5.32 -1.16
CA SER A 123 13.06 4.87 -0.63
C SER A 123 14.14 5.00 -1.70
N SER A 124 15.40 4.94 -1.30
CA SER A 124 16.50 4.79 -2.24
C SER A 124 16.49 3.40 -2.89
N THR A 125 17.06 3.33 -4.08
CA THR A 125 17.22 2.06 -4.81
C THR A 125 18.02 1.05 -4.01
N ASP A 126 19.08 1.50 -3.33
CA ASP A 126 19.98 0.62 -2.55
C ASP A 126 19.25 -0.03 -1.37
N THR A 127 18.42 0.73 -0.67
CA THR A 127 17.56 0.22 0.41
C THR A 127 16.57 -0.82 -0.13
N ILE A 128 15.93 -0.55 -1.28
CA ILE A 128 14.97 -1.48 -1.89
C ILE A 128 15.65 -2.75 -2.37
N GLU A 129 16.80 -2.67 -3.01
CA GLU A 129 17.55 -3.84 -3.45
C GLU A 129 17.92 -4.74 -2.26
N LYS A 130 18.41 -4.14 -1.18
CA LYS A 130 18.68 -4.86 0.06
C LYS A 130 17.44 -5.60 0.59
N HIS A 131 16.27 -4.92 0.61
CA HIS A 131 15.04 -5.53 1.11
C HIS A 131 14.52 -6.65 0.20
N ILE A 132 14.60 -6.48 -1.12
CA ILE A 132 14.19 -7.52 -2.08
C ILE A 132 15.07 -8.75 -1.91
N ARG A 133 16.40 -8.58 -1.81
CA ARG A 133 17.34 -9.69 -1.59
C ARG A 133 17.11 -10.40 -0.25
N LEU A 134 16.83 -9.65 0.83
CA LEU A 134 16.58 -10.22 2.15
C LEU A 134 15.29 -11.04 2.23
N ARG A 135 14.23 -10.64 1.53
CA ARG A 135 12.97 -11.38 1.56
C ARG A 135 12.96 -12.61 0.66
N SER A 136 13.93 -12.75 -0.28
CA SER A 136 14.22 -13.94 -1.08
C SER A 136 12.99 -14.68 -1.63
N ARG A 137 12.03 -13.95 -2.23
CA ARG A 137 10.85 -14.59 -2.81
C ARG A 137 11.23 -15.32 -4.10
N PRO A 138 10.82 -16.59 -4.29
CA PRO A 138 11.26 -17.43 -5.41
C PRO A 138 10.97 -16.86 -6.81
N HIS A 139 10.01 -15.94 -6.92
CA HIS A 139 9.54 -15.37 -8.20
C HIS A 139 10.06 -13.96 -8.46
N GLU A 140 10.95 -13.44 -7.61
CA GLU A 140 11.42 -12.07 -7.71
C GLU A 140 12.91 -12.05 -8.07
N GLU A 141 13.18 -11.78 -9.35
CA GLU A 141 14.54 -11.42 -9.76
C GLU A 141 14.84 -10.00 -9.27
N ALA A 142 15.87 -9.87 -8.43
CA ALA A 142 16.18 -8.61 -7.75
C ALA A 142 16.35 -7.43 -8.72
N GLU A 143 17.06 -7.63 -9.85
CA GLU A 143 17.29 -6.57 -10.84
C GLU A 143 16.00 -6.10 -11.51
N GLN A 144 15.13 -7.03 -11.89
CA GLN A 144 13.83 -6.72 -12.47
C GLN A 144 12.95 -5.95 -11.49
N MET A 145 12.89 -6.39 -10.24
CA MET A 145 12.10 -5.75 -9.20
C MET A 145 12.62 -4.36 -8.85
N VAL A 146 13.93 -4.15 -8.85
CA VAL A 146 14.55 -2.83 -8.64
C VAL A 146 14.23 -1.89 -9.81
N GLY A 147 14.26 -2.38 -11.04
CA GLY A 147 13.85 -1.61 -12.22
C GLY A 147 12.40 -1.16 -12.14
N ARG A 148 11.50 -2.06 -11.79
CA ARG A 148 10.08 -1.75 -11.54
C ARG A 148 9.91 -0.75 -10.42
N PHE A 149 10.62 -0.92 -9.31
CA PHE A 149 10.55 0.02 -8.19
C PHE A 149 10.92 1.43 -8.63
N ARG A 150 12.02 1.61 -9.36
CA ARG A 150 12.46 2.93 -9.82
C ARG A 150 11.39 3.65 -10.64
N LEU A 151 10.77 2.93 -11.57
CA LEU A 151 9.72 3.49 -12.42
C LEU A 151 8.50 3.90 -11.59
N ILE A 152 8.04 3.01 -10.73
CA ILE A 152 6.83 3.24 -9.91
C ILE A 152 7.08 4.32 -8.85
N ASP A 153 8.25 4.34 -8.20
CA ASP A 153 8.60 5.37 -7.21
C ASP A 153 8.61 6.77 -7.84
N ALA A 154 9.17 6.89 -9.06
CA ALA A 154 9.13 8.14 -9.81
C ALA A 154 7.69 8.60 -10.08
N GLU A 155 6.80 7.69 -10.46
CA GLU A 155 5.39 7.99 -10.67
C GLU A 155 4.65 8.36 -9.38
N PHE A 156 4.92 7.69 -8.28
CA PHE A 156 4.36 8.09 -6.98
C PHE A 156 4.77 9.51 -6.59
N ARG A 157 6.04 9.86 -6.75
CA ARG A 157 6.54 11.21 -6.47
C ARG A 157 5.89 12.27 -7.38
N ARG A 158 5.67 11.93 -8.65
CA ARG A 158 5.02 12.81 -9.63
C ARG A 158 3.53 13.02 -9.35
N LEU A 159 2.83 11.95 -8.98
CA LEU A 159 1.37 11.94 -8.79
C LEU A 159 0.93 12.42 -7.40
N ALA A 160 1.71 12.14 -6.35
CA ALA A 160 1.34 12.44 -4.97
C ALA A 160 0.85 13.89 -4.76
N PRO A 161 1.48 14.94 -5.33
CA PRO A 161 1.01 16.32 -5.13
C PRO A 161 -0.40 16.60 -5.65
N SER A 162 -0.93 15.80 -6.59
CA SER A 162 -2.30 15.94 -7.11
C SER A 162 -3.34 15.19 -6.29
N TYR A 163 -2.93 14.41 -5.31
CA TYR A 163 -3.84 13.68 -4.42
C TYR A 163 -4.02 14.46 -3.11
N PRO A 164 -5.28 14.83 -2.76
CA PRO A 164 -5.57 15.52 -1.51
C PRO A 164 -5.07 14.71 -0.30
N ASN A 165 -4.55 15.40 0.69
CA ASN A 165 -4.11 14.80 1.95
C ASN A 165 -3.01 13.73 1.80
N SER A 166 -2.25 13.71 0.69
CA SER A 166 -1.09 12.84 0.57
C SER A 166 0.13 13.43 1.29
N VAL A 167 0.96 12.54 1.84
CA VAL A 167 2.27 12.87 2.38
C VAL A 167 3.28 11.86 1.86
N VAL A 168 4.40 12.36 1.33
CA VAL A 168 5.51 11.51 0.88
C VAL A 168 6.47 11.32 2.05
N ILE A 169 6.72 10.08 2.42
CA ILE A 169 7.63 9.72 3.50
C ILE A 169 8.76 8.86 2.92
N ASP A 170 9.95 9.38 3.00
CA ASP A 170 11.16 8.61 2.70
C ASP A 170 11.45 7.68 3.87
N ARG A 171 11.52 6.38 3.57
CA ARG A 171 11.78 5.37 4.58
C ARG A 171 13.25 5.15 4.88
N ASP A 172 14.17 5.72 4.09
CA ASP A 172 15.60 5.52 4.31
C ASP A 172 15.99 5.98 5.72
N GLY A 173 16.63 5.08 6.45
CA GLY A 173 16.95 5.31 7.85
C GLY A 173 15.80 5.26 8.85
N LYS A 174 14.58 4.85 8.42
CA LYS A 174 13.41 4.69 9.29
C LYS A 174 13.06 3.21 9.47
N GLU A 175 13.03 2.78 10.70
CA GLU A 175 12.65 1.41 11.04
C GLU A 175 11.16 1.35 11.43
N PHE A 176 10.42 0.45 10.78
CA PHE A 176 8.98 0.26 11.08
C PHE A 176 8.73 -0.74 12.21
N HIS A 177 9.79 -1.34 12.75
CA HIS A 177 9.69 -2.33 13.82
C HIS A 177 9.89 -1.75 15.22
N ASP A 178 10.40 -0.53 15.31
CA ASP A 178 10.55 0.15 16.57
C ASP A 178 9.50 1.24 16.80
N ARG A 179 9.29 1.59 18.05
CA ARG A 179 8.32 2.58 18.46
C ARG A 179 8.65 3.97 17.94
N ALA A 180 9.93 4.36 18.00
CA ALA A 180 10.36 5.70 17.61
C ALA A 180 10.13 5.95 16.11
N GLY A 181 10.42 4.93 15.26
CA GLY A 181 10.12 5.01 13.83
C GLY A 181 8.63 5.13 13.53
N LEU A 182 7.78 4.38 14.26
CA LEU A 182 6.33 4.50 14.11
C LEU A 182 5.79 5.85 14.58
N ASP A 183 6.27 6.37 15.71
CA ASP A 183 5.88 7.68 16.24
C ASP A 183 6.28 8.80 15.26
N GLU A 184 7.44 8.69 14.62
CA GLU A 184 7.85 9.62 13.56
C GLU A 184 6.90 9.58 12.37
N ILE A 185 6.52 8.38 11.88
CA ILE A 185 5.56 8.22 10.78
C ILE A 185 4.21 8.84 11.15
N ILE A 186 3.70 8.57 12.34
CA ILE A 186 2.44 9.11 12.86
C ILE A 186 2.48 10.65 12.84
N ARG A 187 3.56 11.23 13.32
CA ARG A 187 3.77 12.68 13.34
C ARG A 187 3.84 13.26 11.92
N LEU A 188 4.64 12.66 11.02
CA LEU A 188 4.80 13.13 9.64
C LEU A 188 3.51 13.01 8.84
N ALA A 189 2.75 11.95 9.06
CA ALA A 189 1.46 11.72 8.40
C ALA A 189 0.30 12.47 9.06
N HIS A 190 0.53 13.20 10.15
CA HIS A 190 -0.50 13.88 10.93
C HIS A 190 -1.64 12.95 11.35
N LEU A 191 -1.31 11.72 11.73
CA LEU A 191 -2.29 10.77 12.26
C LEU A 191 -2.68 11.18 13.70
N PRO A 192 -3.91 10.85 14.15
CA PRO A 192 -4.29 11.08 15.54
C PRO A 192 -3.39 10.27 16.48
N PRO A 193 -3.19 10.72 17.72
CA PRO A 193 -2.47 9.95 18.70
C PRO A 193 -3.21 8.63 18.97
N TYR A 194 -2.48 7.52 19.04
CA TYR A 194 -3.04 6.24 19.46
C TYR A 194 -3.18 6.20 20.98
N GLN A 195 -4.14 5.40 21.45
CA GLN A 195 -4.33 5.18 22.89
C GLN A 195 -3.47 3.99 23.35
N GLU A 196 -2.59 4.22 24.31
CA GLU A 196 -1.91 3.11 24.98
C GLU A 196 -2.92 2.33 25.85
N ILE A 197 -3.31 1.15 25.36
CA ILE A 197 -4.13 0.25 26.17
C ILE A 197 -3.19 -0.48 27.15
N PRO A 198 -3.35 -0.32 28.47
CA PRO A 198 -2.51 -1.02 29.42
C PRO A 198 -2.59 -2.53 29.20
N TYR A 199 -1.45 -3.20 29.11
CA TYR A 199 -1.31 -4.66 28.83
C TYR A 199 -2.23 -5.58 29.66
N ARG A 200 -2.78 -5.11 30.77
CA ARG A 200 -3.72 -5.84 31.63
C ARG A 200 -5.11 -6.06 31.02
N VAL A 201 -5.50 -5.31 30.01
CA VAL A 201 -6.85 -5.41 29.39
C VAL A 201 -6.89 -6.50 28.33
N LEU A 202 -5.75 -6.79 27.66
CA LEU A 202 -5.66 -7.77 26.57
C LEU A 202 -5.79 -9.24 27.01
N LYS A 203 -5.70 -9.56 28.31
CA LYS A 203 -5.82 -10.94 28.84
C LYS A 203 -7.24 -11.45 29.05
N ARG A 204 -8.29 -10.74 28.64
CA ARG A 204 -9.69 -11.10 28.93
C ARG A 204 -10.56 -11.45 27.74
N TYR A 205 -9.98 -11.82 26.61
CA TYR A 205 -10.76 -12.45 25.53
C TYR A 205 -10.25 -13.89 25.34
N PRO A 206 -11.13 -14.90 25.62
CA PRO A 206 -10.83 -16.30 25.39
C PRO A 206 -10.71 -16.60 23.89
#